data_b92221055265b779d2c11353963207d9
#
_entry.id   b92221055265b779d2c11353963207d9
#
_cell.length_a   1.000
_cell.length_b   1.000
_cell.length_c   1.000
_cell.angle_alpha   90.00
_cell.angle_beta   90.00
_cell.angle_gamma   90.00
#
_symmetry.space_group_name_H-M   'P 1'
#
loop_
_entity.id
_entity.type
_entity.pdbx_description
1 polymer ?
#
loop_
_entity_poly.entity_id
_entity_poly.type
_entity_poly.pdbx_seq_one_letter_code
_entity_poly.pdbx_strand_id
1 'polypeptide(L)'
;MNRKKRSDRNHIIYEIVNTINGKSYIGITAAIGRRFHYSAKLRLQKHFSRARRENKDWALYIDMRENDESVYDLFIVDVVRGKALAHQIEVELIKEFNYELNSTH
;
A
#
# COMPACT_ATOMS: atom_id res chain seq x y z
N MET A 1 21.00 23.68 4.31
CA MET A 1 20.50 22.39 4.79
C MET A 1 19.91 21.60 3.63
N ASN A 2 20.40 20.40 3.40
CA ASN A 2 19.94 19.59 2.28
C ASN A 2 18.69 18.80 2.68
N ARG A 3 17.62 18.95 1.89
CA ARG A 3 16.47 18.07 2.01
C ARG A 3 16.81 16.71 1.45
N LYS A 4 16.44 15.65 2.15
CA LYS A 4 16.50 14.32 1.59
C LYS A 4 15.53 14.22 0.43
N LYS A 5 15.97 13.63 -0.66
CA LYS A 5 15.09 13.33 -1.78
C LYS A 5 14.04 12.32 -1.32
N ARG A 6 12.84 12.39 -1.91
CA ARG A 6 11.77 11.45 -1.57
C ARG A 6 12.20 9.99 -1.72
N SER A 7 13.03 9.71 -2.73
CA SER A 7 13.56 8.38 -2.97
C SER A 7 14.55 7.90 -1.90
N ASP A 8 15.10 8.82 -1.08
CA ASP A 8 16.08 8.53 -0.03
C ASP A 8 15.47 8.64 1.37
N ARG A 9 14.17 8.47 1.49
CA ARG A 9 13.46 8.45 2.76
C ARG A 9 13.21 7.02 3.19
N ASN A 10 12.79 6.86 4.45
CA ASN A 10 12.19 5.61 4.87
C ASN A 10 10.93 5.35 4.06
N HIS A 11 10.76 4.14 3.62
CA HIS A 11 9.57 3.68 2.90
C HIS A 11 8.92 2.56 3.68
N ILE A 12 7.61 2.58 3.68
CA ILE A 12 6.79 1.61 4.39
C ILE A 12 6.24 0.63 3.37
N ILE A 13 6.47 -0.66 3.64
CA ILE A 13 5.81 -1.74 2.93
C ILE A 13 4.59 -2.09 3.77
N TYR A 14 3.41 -1.93 3.21
CA TYR A 14 2.15 -2.12 3.93
C TYR A 14 1.27 -3.14 3.23
N GLU A 15 0.41 -3.77 4.02
CA GLU A 15 -0.58 -4.71 3.52
C GLU A 15 -1.97 -4.23 3.87
N ILE A 16 -2.88 -4.32 2.91
CA ILE A 16 -4.30 -4.05 3.09
C ILE A 16 -5.03 -5.37 2.95
N VAL A 17 -5.84 -5.72 3.95
CA VAL A 17 -6.57 -7.00 3.95
C VAL A 17 -8.07 -6.73 4.03
N ASN A 18 -8.82 -7.28 3.07
CA ASN A 18 -10.28 -7.32 3.15
C ASN A 18 -10.65 -8.43 4.13
N THR A 19 -11.20 -8.07 5.28
CA THR A 19 -11.49 -9.01 6.35
C THR A 19 -12.68 -9.94 6.06
N ILE A 20 -13.47 -9.63 5.04
CA ILE A 20 -14.62 -10.45 4.64
C ILE A 20 -14.18 -11.61 3.74
N ASN A 21 -13.38 -11.30 2.69
CA ASN A 21 -12.99 -12.31 1.71
C ASN A 21 -11.54 -12.79 1.86
N GLY A 22 -10.76 -12.18 2.74
CA GLY A 22 -9.35 -12.53 2.98
C GLY A 22 -8.38 -12.10 1.89
N LYS A 23 -8.85 -11.41 0.85
CA LYS A 23 -7.98 -10.92 -0.21
C LYS A 23 -7.13 -9.77 0.27
N SER A 24 -5.91 -9.68 -0.23
CA SER A 24 -4.95 -8.70 0.25
C SER A 24 -4.19 -8.01 -0.87
N TYR A 25 -3.64 -6.87 -0.51
CA TYR A 25 -2.83 -6.01 -1.38
C TYR A 25 -1.57 -5.61 -0.64
N ILE A 26 -0.44 -5.62 -1.32
CA ILE A 26 0.84 -5.13 -0.82
C ILE A 26 1.23 -3.87 -1.60
N GLY A 27 1.72 -2.86 -0.89
CA GLY A 27 2.15 -1.62 -1.52
C GLY A 27 3.28 -0.95 -0.76
N ILE A 28 3.81 0.11 -1.33
CA ILE A 28 4.84 0.92 -0.69
C ILE A 28 4.43 2.39 -0.67
N THR A 29 4.86 3.10 0.37
CA THR A 29 4.68 4.54 0.46
C THR A 29 5.83 5.18 1.22
N ALA A 30 6.17 6.43 0.88
CA ALA A 30 7.19 7.16 1.62
C ALA A 30 6.68 7.50 3.02
N ALA A 31 7.55 7.38 4.01
CA ALA A 31 7.22 7.74 5.38
C ALA A 31 7.28 9.25 5.59
N ILE A 32 6.35 9.76 6.39
CA ILE A 32 6.38 11.13 6.89
C ILE A 32 7.14 11.09 8.22
N GLY A 33 8.44 11.39 8.17
CA GLY A 33 9.31 11.29 9.35
C GLY A 33 9.29 9.88 9.91
N ARG A 34 9.01 9.74 11.20
CA ARG A 34 8.88 8.45 11.88
C ARG A 34 7.42 8.05 12.15
N ARG A 35 6.49 8.71 11.52
CA ARG A 35 5.05 8.43 11.68
C ARG A 35 4.62 7.34 10.71
N PHE A 36 5.10 6.13 10.93
CA PHE A 36 4.95 5.04 9.97
C PHE A 36 3.50 4.59 9.80
N HIS A 37 2.79 4.33 10.88
CA HIS A 37 1.39 3.90 10.81
C HIS A 37 0.51 5.00 10.21
N TYR A 38 0.73 6.24 10.61
CA TYR A 38 0.00 7.39 10.08
C TYR A 38 0.24 7.53 8.57
N SER A 39 1.50 7.40 8.13
CA SER A 39 1.84 7.48 6.70
C SER A 39 1.14 6.40 5.89
N ALA A 40 1.12 5.17 6.38
CA ALA A 40 0.43 4.07 5.73
C ALA A 40 -1.09 4.31 5.70
N LYS A 41 -1.65 4.83 6.78
CA LYS A 41 -3.08 5.15 6.88
C LYS A 41 -3.49 6.24 5.88
N LEU A 42 -2.67 7.27 5.71
CA LEU A 42 -2.92 8.30 4.70
C LEU A 42 -2.92 7.69 3.29
N ARG A 43 -2.01 6.77 3.03
CA ARG A 43 -1.97 6.08 1.74
C ARG A 43 -3.21 5.22 1.51
N LEU A 44 -3.68 4.54 2.55
CA LEU A 44 -4.92 3.77 2.48
C LEU A 44 -6.11 4.67 2.15
N GLN A 45 -6.24 5.81 2.81
CA GLN A 45 -7.29 6.78 2.54
C GLN A 45 -7.22 7.30 1.10
N LYS A 46 -6.02 7.50 0.59
CA LYS A 46 -5.81 7.92 -0.80
C LYS A 46 -6.29 6.83 -1.77
N HIS A 47 -6.05 5.57 -1.48
CA HIS A 47 -6.57 4.46 -2.28
C HIS A 47 -8.10 4.47 -2.33
N PHE A 48 -8.76 4.63 -1.19
CA PHE A 48 -10.23 4.72 -1.16
C PHE A 48 -10.75 5.88 -2.00
N SER A 49 -10.15 7.05 -1.85
CA SER A 49 -10.53 8.24 -2.60
C SER A 49 -10.37 8.02 -4.10
N ARG A 50 -9.25 7.47 -4.51
CA ARG A 50 -8.99 7.19 -5.93
C ARG A 50 -9.89 6.09 -6.47
N ALA A 51 -10.18 5.06 -5.70
CA ALA A 51 -11.08 3.98 -6.10
C ALA A 51 -12.48 4.51 -6.44
N ARG A 52 -12.95 5.52 -5.70
CA ARG A 52 -14.27 6.12 -5.93
C ARG A 52 -14.29 7.14 -7.05
N ARG A 53 -13.20 7.89 -7.27
CA ARG A 53 -13.12 8.94 -8.27
C ARG A 53 -12.67 8.45 -9.65
N GLU A 54 -11.82 7.43 -9.66
CA GLU A 54 -11.20 6.92 -10.89
C GLU A 54 -11.88 5.62 -11.29
N ASN A 55 -12.29 5.53 -12.55
CA ASN A 55 -12.94 4.33 -13.07
C ASN A 55 -11.90 3.34 -13.61
N LYS A 56 -10.98 2.90 -12.74
CA LYS A 56 -9.94 1.95 -13.10
C LYS A 56 -10.33 0.53 -12.68
N ASP A 57 -9.98 -0.44 -13.52
CA ASP A 57 -10.26 -1.85 -13.30
C ASP A 57 -9.15 -2.57 -12.50
N TRP A 58 -8.47 -1.84 -11.63
CA TRP A 58 -7.50 -2.42 -10.74
C TRP A 58 -8.22 -3.24 -9.67
N ALA A 59 -7.70 -4.42 -9.38
CA ALA A 59 -8.35 -5.36 -8.46
C ALA A 59 -8.65 -4.73 -7.09
N LEU A 60 -7.69 -3.99 -6.52
CA LEU A 60 -7.90 -3.29 -5.26
C LEU A 60 -9.06 -2.30 -5.35
N TYR A 61 -9.13 -1.52 -6.43
CA TYR A 61 -10.15 -0.47 -6.58
C TYR A 61 -11.54 -1.06 -6.80
N ILE A 62 -11.65 -2.15 -7.54
CA ILE A 62 -12.90 -2.87 -7.70
C ILE A 62 -13.40 -3.35 -6.33
N ASP A 63 -12.52 -3.98 -5.57
CA ASP A 63 -12.84 -4.49 -4.24
C ASP A 63 -13.28 -3.36 -3.30
N MET A 64 -12.57 -2.23 -3.31
CA MET A 64 -12.89 -1.06 -2.45
C MET A 64 -14.22 -0.40 -2.82
N ARG A 65 -14.62 -0.43 -4.09
CA ARG A 65 -15.91 0.12 -4.50
C ARG A 65 -17.09 -0.75 -4.04
N GLU A 66 -16.85 -2.01 -3.78
CA GLU A 66 -17.89 -2.97 -3.37
C GLU A 66 -18.02 -3.12 -1.85
N ASN A 67 -17.12 -2.51 -1.09
CA ASN A 67 -17.06 -2.71 0.37
C ASN A 67 -16.91 -1.38 1.11
N ASP A 68 -17.38 -1.35 2.36
CA ASP A 68 -17.17 -0.21 3.24
C ASP A 68 -15.70 -0.17 3.72
N GLU A 69 -15.21 1.03 4.02
CA GLU A 69 -13.83 1.23 4.48
C GLU A 69 -13.52 0.43 5.74
N SER A 70 -14.50 0.23 6.62
CA SER A 70 -14.34 -0.52 7.86
C SER A 70 -14.02 -2.00 7.67
N VAL A 71 -14.20 -2.51 6.45
CA VAL A 71 -13.92 -3.91 6.12
C VAL A 71 -12.41 -4.20 6.09
N TYR A 72 -11.58 -3.17 5.87
CA TYR A 72 -10.16 -3.34 5.60
C TYR A 72 -9.29 -3.13 6.83
N ASP A 73 -8.36 -4.06 7.06
CA ASP A 73 -7.27 -3.89 8.01
C ASP A 73 -5.99 -3.48 7.29
N LEU A 74 -5.17 -2.72 8.00
CA LEU A 74 -3.90 -2.20 7.50
C LEU A 74 -2.77 -2.70 8.39
N PHE A 75 -1.75 -3.29 7.77
CA PHE A 75 -0.57 -3.79 8.47
C PHE A 75 0.70 -3.18 7.90
N ILE A 76 1.65 -2.88 8.77
CA ILE A 76 3.01 -2.51 8.34
C ILE A 76 3.82 -3.81 8.29
N VAL A 77 4.30 -4.13 7.09
CA VAL A 77 5.10 -5.34 6.86
C VAL A 77 6.56 -5.06 7.16
N ASP A 78 7.08 -3.92 6.70
CA ASP A 78 8.47 -3.54 6.92
C ASP A 78 8.65 -2.04 6.69
N VAL A 79 9.73 -1.50 7.23
CA VAL A 79 10.15 -0.12 6.99
C VAL A 79 11.61 -0.17 6.56
N VAL A 80 11.89 0.33 5.37
CA VAL A 80 13.24 0.28 4.80
C VAL A 80 13.65 1.64 4.28
N ARG A 81 14.94 1.87 4.22
CA ARG A 81 15.50 3.11 3.67
C ARG A 81 15.66 3.00 2.17
N GLY A 82 15.06 3.94 1.46
CA GLY A 82 15.19 4.06 0.02
C GLY A 82 14.06 3.39 -0.76
N LYS A 83 13.60 4.09 -1.80
CA LYS A 83 12.49 3.62 -2.64
C LYS A 83 12.86 2.36 -3.43
N ALA A 84 14.11 2.30 -3.92
CA ALA A 84 14.57 1.18 -4.73
C ALA A 84 14.54 -0.13 -3.94
N LEU A 85 15.03 -0.11 -2.69
CA LEU A 85 15.01 -1.29 -1.83
C LEU A 85 13.58 -1.69 -1.48
N ALA A 86 12.74 -0.72 -1.15
CA ALA A 86 11.33 -0.99 -0.84
C ALA A 86 10.62 -1.66 -2.02
N HIS A 87 10.85 -1.15 -3.23
CA HIS A 87 10.27 -1.72 -4.44
C HIS A 87 10.77 -3.14 -4.70
N GLN A 88 12.07 -3.38 -4.48
CA GLN A 88 12.64 -4.73 -4.62
C GLN A 88 11.98 -5.72 -3.66
N ILE A 89 11.80 -5.33 -2.41
CA ILE A 89 11.15 -6.17 -1.41
C ILE A 89 9.69 -6.42 -1.78
N GLU A 90 8.98 -5.39 -2.23
CA GLU A 90 7.60 -5.53 -2.69
C GLU A 90 7.48 -6.56 -3.82
N VAL A 91 8.36 -6.46 -4.81
CA VAL A 91 8.37 -7.40 -5.95
C VAL A 91 8.62 -8.83 -5.46
N GLU A 92 9.57 -9.02 -4.54
CA GLU A 92 9.87 -10.33 -3.98
C GLU A 92 8.70 -10.91 -3.21
N LEU A 93 8.01 -10.09 -2.41
CA LEU A 93 6.83 -10.51 -1.67
C LEU A 93 5.68 -10.91 -2.60
N ILE A 94 5.46 -10.14 -3.67
CA ILE A 94 4.42 -10.47 -4.66
C ILE A 94 4.71 -11.80 -5.35
N LYS A 95 5.97 -12.13 -5.57
CA LYS A 95 6.35 -13.42 -6.16
C LYS A 95 6.17 -14.58 -5.19
N GLU A 96 6.42 -14.34 -3.90
CA GLU A 96 6.39 -15.39 -2.88
C GLU A 96 4.98 -15.67 -2.37
N PHE A 97 4.18 -14.63 -2.20
CA PHE A 97 2.84 -14.71 -1.65
C PHE A 97 1.80 -14.28 -2.68
N ASN A 98 0.58 -14.76 -2.52
CA ASN A 98 -0.51 -14.41 -3.43
C ASN A 98 -1.28 -13.23 -2.88
N TYR A 99 -1.02 -12.03 -3.44
CA TYR A 99 -1.79 -10.82 -3.13
C TYR A 99 -2.82 -10.59 -4.23
N GLU A 100 -4.02 -11.10 -4.01
CA GLU A 100 -5.07 -11.12 -5.04
C GLU A 100 -5.51 -9.72 -5.48
N LEU A 101 -5.34 -8.71 -4.61
CA LEU A 101 -5.74 -7.35 -4.91
C LEU A 101 -4.65 -6.53 -5.62
N ASN A 102 -3.46 -7.12 -5.83
CA ASN A 102 -2.45 -6.53 -6.68
C ASN A 102 -2.76 -6.86 -8.14
N SER A 103 -3.05 -5.81 -8.91
CA SER A 103 -3.29 -5.98 -10.34
C SER A 103 -1.97 -6.13 -11.08
N THR A 104 -1.91 -7.07 -12.01
CA THR A 104 -0.78 -7.18 -12.94
C THR A 104 -1.18 -6.53 -14.25
N HIS A 105 -0.39 -5.58 -14.67
CA HIS A 105 -0.61 -4.87 -15.94
C HIS A 105 0.59 -4.99 -16.84
#